data_f349a2a54b14e25e7b10dc74ff681d01
#
_entry.id   f349a2a54b14e25e7b10dc74ff681d01
#
_cell.length_a   1.000
_cell.length_b   1.000
_cell.length_c   1.000
_cell.angle_alpha   90.00
_cell.angle_beta   90.00
_cell.angle_gamma   90.00
#
_symmetry.space_group_name_H-M   'P 1'
#
loop_
_entity.id
_entity.type
_entity.pdbx_description
1 polymer ?
#
loop_
_entity_poly.entity_id
_entity_poly.type
_entity_poly.pdbx_seq_one_letter_code
_entity_poly.pdbx_strand_id
1 'polypeptide(L)'
;MITTWKRRVSIALLALCCMGAFAQSASMGQEPINEFTAIEGISALKYNYVREKNLEARYGYGPSFYLFPDQKLDEESALDLVRELGMPEIVDQFGGRICVINPAGKEWQASDIETFRELMKKNGTVTNVKVVAIGQGATFVNRHLAATDLTGAVAGLVSIGGVPGKICAQPVPAYIGGKHAAKAARPYQVTSQAAPADPLQQVVVNTDANAPLATLFADAWDKVLSANYRFNNLYRTFYSTRGADNPDGVKNFELVSLPMFDKLNIERHMVEYPVLDAHIPIKPNNPDKYLWYEYLPKQAREAAPGTVPLVVLLHGHTNDPRTQSETSGFVELAAEEGFMVVEMEWQGSNGYIQMGLDGIEGVISILKKKYPQLDETRIYCEGLSAGAITSTMLGVRKSHLFAAVAGHSGGVHTGNGVGYYGYGSEPLMNEAIQKRGYVEVGYCSVMGTHDEVVRSLRPDNWQDNSYLNAWRIYQTINGMEITGDLDFSVDSTFGFQLQDRRQVLTNKGEGISMELGQLYKDDKPLIRLVAINKYAHWNFKPAARVIWDFFRHFSRDMETKKLMYTEMTGDKDK
;
A
#
# COMPACT_ATOMS: atom_id res chain seq x y z
N MET A 1 -1.45 -40.26 -15.71
CA MET A 1 -1.81 -39.13 -16.61
C MET A 1 -3.07 -38.35 -16.21
N ILE A 2 -3.62 -38.54 -15.01
CA ILE A 2 -4.85 -37.86 -14.52
C ILE A 2 -4.58 -36.89 -13.36
N THR A 3 -3.39 -36.87 -12.78
CA THR A 3 -3.05 -36.07 -11.62
C THR A 3 -2.50 -34.68 -11.96
N THR A 4 -2.12 -34.43 -13.21
CA THR A 4 -1.54 -33.16 -13.66
C THR A 4 -2.56 -32.10 -14.10
N TRP A 5 -3.81 -32.50 -14.33
CA TRP A 5 -4.85 -31.59 -14.83
C TRP A 5 -5.54 -30.77 -13.70
N LYS A 6 -5.61 -31.32 -12.49
CA LYS A 6 -6.22 -30.59 -11.35
C LYS A 6 -5.39 -29.44 -10.81
N ARG A 7 -4.06 -29.46 -10.97
CA ARG A 7 -3.18 -28.34 -10.55
C ARG A 7 -3.22 -27.13 -11.49
N ARG A 8 -3.51 -27.33 -12.79
CA ARG A 8 -3.58 -26.23 -13.76
C ARG A 8 -4.86 -25.39 -13.70
N VAL A 9 -5.95 -25.96 -13.22
CA VAL A 9 -7.24 -25.25 -13.08
C VAL A 9 -7.25 -24.31 -11.86
N SER A 10 -6.51 -24.62 -10.80
CA SER A 10 -6.48 -23.78 -9.59
C SER A 10 -5.73 -22.46 -9.78
N ILE A 11 -4.71 -22.40 -10.63
CA ILE A 11 -3.93 -21.16 -10.87
C ILE A 11 -4.68 -20.22 -11.81
N ALA A 12 -5.41 -20.74 -12.79
CA ALA A 12 -6.22 -19.91 -13.69
C ALA A 12 -7.46 -19.34 -12.99
N LEU A 13 -8.04 -20.03 -12.00
CA LEU A 13 -9.15 -19.51 -11.20
C LEU A 13 -8.69 -18.43 -10.19
N LEU A 14 -7.45 -18.46 -9.69
CA LEU A 14 -6.93 -17.41 -8.82
C LEU A 14 -6.76 -16.06 -9.56
N ALA A 15 -6.38 -16.10 -10.84
CA ALA A 15 -6.33 -14.89 -11.67
C ALA A 15 -7.73 -14.33 -11.99
N LEU A 16 -8.74 -15.19 -12.14
CA LEU A 16 -10.12 -14.76 -12.41
C LEU A 16 -10.88 -14.26 -11.16
N CYS A 17 -10.58 -14.77 -9.97
CA CYS A 17 -11.22 -14.27 -8.75
C CYS A 17 -10.81 -12.83 -8.37
N CYS A 18 -9.65 -12.36 -8.85
CA CYS A 18 -9.26 -10.95 -8.69
C CYS A 18 -10.00 -10.01 -9.66
N MET A 19 -10.54 -10.52 -10.76
CA MET A 19 -11.29 -9.71 -11.73
C MET A 19 -12.77 -9.50 -11.39
N GLY A 20 -13.35 -10.30 -10.49
CA GLY A 20 -14.80 -10.32 -10.28
C GLY A 20 -15.38 -9.22 -9.39
N ALA A 21 -14.58 -8.42 -8.73
CA ALA A 21 -15.10 -7.46 -7.74
C ALA A 21 -15.20 -6.01 -8.25
N PHE A 22 -14.70 -5.67 -9.43
CA PHE A 22 -14.46 -4.27 -9.78
C PHE A 22 -14.75 -3.84 -11.22
N ALA A 23 -15.42 -4.64 -12.03
CA ALA A 23 -15.93 -4.18 -13.30
C ALA A 23 -17.41 -3.76 -13.15
N GLN A 24 -17.67 -2.58 -12.62
CA GLN A 24 -18.88 -1.85 -13.01
C GLN A 24 -18.60 -1.23 -14.37
N SER A 25 -19.11 -1.87 -15.43
CA SER A 25 -19.17 -1.27 -16.76
C SER A 25 -19.97 0.03 -16.67
N ALA A 26 -19.31 1.15 -16.97
CA ALA A 26 -20.03 2.40 -17.20
C ALA A 26 -20.91 2.23 -18.45
N SER A 27 -22.21 2.12 -18.28
CA SER A 27 -23.18 2.29 -19.35
C SER A 27 -23.22 3.78 -19.71
N MET A 28 -22.87 4.12 -20.94
CA MET A 28 -23.03 5.47 -21.46
C MET A 28 -24.54 5.82 -21.50
N GLY A 29 -24.93 6.88 -20.80
CA GLY A 29 -26.21 7.55 -21.00
C GLY A 29 -27.22 7.51 -19.84
N GLN A 30 -26.83 7.08 -18.63
CA GLN A 30 -27.69 7.30 -17.46
C GLN A 30 -27.29 8.59 -16.73
N GLU A 31 -28.32 9.39 -16.36
CA GLU A 31 -28.15 10.50 -15.40
C GLU A 31 -27.46 10.00 -14.15
N PRO A 32 -26.59 10.80 -13.48
CA PRO A 32 -25.95 10.39 -12.25
C PRO A 32 -26.98 10.00 -11.20
N ILE A 33 -27.01 8.73 -10.84
CA ILE A 33 -27.90 8.19 -9.82
C ILE A 33 -27.24 8.47 -8.47
N ASN A 34 -27.61 9.57 -7.81
CA ASN A 34 -27.17 9.91 -6.46
C ASN A 34 -28.25 9.48 -5.47
N GLU A 35 -28.31 8.19 -5.15
CA GLU A 35 -29.36 7.61 -4.31
C GLU A 35 -28.82 6.52 -3.38
N PHE A 36 -29.56 6.22 -2.33
CA PHE A 36 -29.35 5.05 -1.51
C PHE A 36 -30.24 3.90 -1.96
N THR A 37 -29.72 2.68 -1.82
CA THR A 37 -30.48 1.45 -1.98
C THR A 37 -30.24 0.50 -0.81
N ALA A 38 -31.28 -0.25 -0.41
CA ALA A 38 -31.15 -1.26 0.62
C ALA A 38 -30.21 -2.40 0.18
N ILE A 39 -29.44 -2.93 1.11
CA ILE A 39 -28.59 -4.09 0.88
C ILE A 39 -29.37 -5.34 1.29
N GLU A 40 -29.59 -6.25 0.34
CA GLU A 40 -30.34 -7.48 0.58
C GLU A 40 -29.77 -8.29 1.74
N GLY A 41 -30.63 -8.64 2.70
CA GLY A 41 -30.31 -9.46 3.87
C GLY A 41 -29.47 -8.76 4.96
N ILE A 42 -29.20 -7.45 4.81
CA ILE A 42 -28.40 -6.69 5.77
C ILE A 42 -29.15 -5.40 6.14
N SER A 43 -29.19 -5.04 7.44
CA SER A 43 -29.81 -3.76 7.88
C SER A 43 -28.91 -2.57 7.56
N ALA A 44 -28.74 -2.30 6.27
CA ALA A 44 -27.87 -1.24 5.77
C ALA A 44 -28.32 -0.73 4.41
N LEU A 45 -27.90 0.51 4.12
CA LEU A 45 -28.12 1.19 2.84
C LEU A 45 -26.78 1.46 2.18
N LYS A 46 -26.71 1.36 0.86
CA LYS A 46 -25.53 1.67 0.05
C LYS A 46 -25.80 2.88 -0.83
N TYR A 47 -24.89 3.83 -0.82
CA TYR A 47 -24.92 4.98 -1.72
C TYR A 47 -24.44 4.57 -3.12
N ASN A 48 -25.23 4.85 -4.11
CA ASN A 48 -24.94 4.64 -5.51
C ASN A 48 -24.72 6.01 -6.18
N TYR A 49 -23.58 6.16 -6.83
CA TYR A 49 -23.23 7.36 -7.57
C TYR A 49 -22.44 6.99 -8.81
N VAL A 50 -22.57 7.82 -9.85
CA VAL A 50 -21.74 7.69 -11.04
C VAL A 50 -20.45 8.44 -10.76
N ARG A 51 -19.38 7.70 -10.61
CA ARG A 51 -18.07 8.28 -10.43
C ARG A 51 -17.66 8.96 -11.73
N GLU A 52 -17.51 10.26 -11.73
CA GLU A 52 -16.80 10.93 -12.80
C GLU A 52 -15.37 10.40 -12.86
N LYS A 53 -14.74 10.42 -14.04
CA LYS A 53 -13.31 10.08 -14.21
C LYS A 53 -12.46 11.18 -13.59
N ASN A 54 -12.57 11.36 -12.29
CA ASN A 54 -11.70 12.23 -11.55
C ASN A 54 -10.36 11.53 -11.37
N LEU A 55 -9.30 12.08 -11.90
CA LEU A 55 -7.95 11.53 -11.85
C LEU A 55 -7.42 11.42 -10.43
N GLU A 56 -7.94 12.21 -9.49
CA GLU A 56 -7.59 12.11 -8.07
C GLU A 56 -8.36 11.00 -7.34
N ALA A 57 -9.50 10.57 -7.87
CA ALA A 57 -10.32 9.53 -7.28
C ALA A 57 -9.81 8.15 -7.68
N ARG A 58 -8.77 7.67 -7.01
CA ARG A 58 -8.10 6.42 -7.32
C ARG A 58 -8.65 5.25 -6.53
N TYR A 59 -8.60 4.11 -7.18
CA TYR A 59 -9.00 2.83 -6.65
C TYR A 59 -8.17 2.44 -5.42
N GLY A 60 -8.84 2.12 -4.31
CA GLY A 60 -8.19 1.71 -3.07
C GLY A 60 -7.71 2.84 -2.17
N TYR A 61 -7.64 4.08 -2.66
CA TYR A 61 -7.23 5.24 -1.87
C TYR A 61 -8.43 5.94 -1.21
N GLY A 62 -9.59 5.91 -1.85
CA GLY A 62 -10.79 6.58 -1.36
C GLY A 62 -11.33 6.00 -0.05
N PRO A 63 -11.99 6.83 0.77
CA PRO A 63 -12.55 6.41 2.05
C PRO A 63 -13.71 5.43 1.87
N SER A 64 -13.74 4.42 2.74
CA SER A 64 -14.91 3.55 2.90
C SER A 64 -15.67 3.99 4.15
N PHE A 65 -16.65 4.87 3.98
CA PHE A 65 -17.46 5.35 5.09
C PHE A 65 -18.50 4.32 5.52
N TYR A 66 -18.56 4.09 6.83
CA TYR A 66 -19.62 3.36 7.51
C TYR A 66 -20.27 4.29 8.53
N LEU A 67 -21.48 4.75 8.22
CA LEU A 67 -22.22 5.72 9.01
C LEU A 67 -23.22 5.01 9.93
N PHE A 68 -23.15 5.29 11.24
CA PHE A 68 -24.06 4.82 12.28
C PHE A 68 -24.92 6.00 12.75
N PRO A 69 -26.14 6.14 12.25
CA PRO A 69 -27.00 7.29 12.56
C PRO A 69 -27.59 7.24 13.97
N ASP A 70 -28.17 8.35 14.40
CA ASP A 70 -28.87 8.43 15.69
C ASP A 70 -30.09 7.50 15.76
N GLN A 71 -30.80 7.36 14.66
CA GLN A 71 -31.98 6.50 14.50
C GLN A 71 -31.95 5.79 13.14
N LYS A 72 -32.85 4.82 12.96
CA LYS A 72 -33.01 4.14 11.68
C LYS A 72 -33.43 5.11 10.59
N LEU A 73 -32.74 5.08 9.45
CA LEU A 73 -33.00 5.92 8.27
C LEU A 73 -33.55 5.09 7.12
N ASP A 74 -34.45 5.67 6.34
CA ASP A 74 -34.78 5.24 4.98
C ASP A 74 -33.80 5.86 3.96
N GLU A 75 -34.00 5.57 2.68
CA GLU A 75 -33.11 6.00 1.62
C GLU A 75 -33.04 7.53 1.49
N GLU A 76 -34.20 8.24 1.63
CA GLU A 76 -34.28 9.70 1.50
C GLU A 76 -33.57 10.37 2.69
N SER A 77 -33.91 9.98 3.91
CA SER A 77 -33.28 10.52 5.13
C SER A 77 -31.78 10.23 5.19
N ALA A 78 -31.35 9.08 4.65
CA ALA A 78 -29.91 8.74 4.55
C ALA A 78 -29.19 9.68 3.57
N LEU A 79 -29.83 9.99 2.43
CA LEU A 79 -29.29 10.91 1.44
C LEU A 79 -29.16 12.33 2.00
N ASP A 80 -30.18 12.80 2.70
CA ASP A 80 -30.14 14.12 3.33
C ASP A 80 -29.03 14.23 4.36
N LEU A 81 -28.85 13.21 5.21
CA LEU A 81 -27.80 13.20 6.22
C LEU A 81 -26.39 13.23 5.60
N VAL A 82 -26.12 12.40 4.58
CA VAL A 82 -24.77 12.39 3.98
C VAL A 82 -24.46 13.68 3.21
N ARG A 83 -25.48 14.33 2.64
CA ARG A 83 -25.35 15.66 2.03
C ARG A 83 -25.07 16.74 3.07
N GLU A 84 -25.77 16.72 4.20
CA GLU A 84 -25.45 17.62 5.33
C GLU A 84 -23.99 17.49 5.78
N LEU A 85 -23.45 16.26 5.77
CA LEU A 85 -22.06 15.98 6.14
C LEU A 85 -21.05 16.29 5.03
N GLY A 86 -21.45 16.56 3.79
CA GLY A 86 -20.53 16.77 2.67
C GLY A 86 -19.79 15.50 2.22
N MET A 87 -20.33 14.31 2.52
CA MET A 87 -19.71 13.04 2.15
C MET A 87 -19.71 12.74 0.65
N PRO A 88 -20.77 13.08 -0.13
CA PRO A 88 -20.77 12.90 -1.58
C PRO A 88 -19.59 13.57 -2.26
N GLU A 89 -19.27 14.81 -1.89
CA GLU A 89 -18.15 15.58 -2.45
C GLU A 89 -16.80 14.90 -2.17
N ILE A 90 -16.66 14.31 -0.98
CA ILE A 90 -15.44 13.57 -0.62
C ILE A 90 -15.29 12.31 -1.49
N VAL A 91 -16.37 11.53 -1.67
CA VAL A 91 -16.25 10.32 -2.50
C VAL A 91 -16.18 10.63 -3.99
N ASP A 92 -16.70 11.76 -4.46
CA ASP A 92 -16.47 12.25 -5.81
C ASP A 92 -15.01 12.62 -6.04
N GLN A 93 -14.39 13.31 -5.09
CA GLN A 93 -12.99 13.73 -5.17
C GLN A 93 -12.02 12.56 -5.05
N PHE A 94 -12.21 11.69 -4.05
CA PHE A 94 -11.23 10.65 -3.70
C PHE A 94 -11.65 9.24 -4.13
N GLY A 95 -12.84 9.06 -4.64
CA GLY A 95 -13.46 7.75 -4.80
C GLY A 95 -13.91 7.18 -3.45
N GLY A 96 -14.25 5.92 -3.42
CA GLY A 96 -14.64 5.25 -2.19
C GLY A 96 -16.09 4.83 -2.16
N ARG A 97 -16.67 4.72 -0.98
CA ARG A 97 -18.06 4.28 -0.77
C ARG A 97 -18.66 4.87 0.49
N ILE A 98 -19.99 4.94 0.52
CA ILE A 98 -20.75 5.28 1.72
C ILE A 98 -21.77 4.17 1.96
N CYS A 99 -21.76 3.62 3.18
CA CYS A 99 -22.77 2.68 3.67
C CYS A 99 -23.37 3.24 4.96
N VAL A 100 -24.69 3.32 5.04
CA VAL A 100 -25.40 3.64 6.27
C VAL A 100 -25.82 2.34 6.91
N ILE A 101 -25.38 2.10 8.14
CA ILE A 101 -25.75 0.94 8.94
C ILE A 101 -26.90 1.33 9.83
N ASN A 102 -28.00 0.63 9.71
CA ASN A 102 -29.17 0.85 10.52
C ASN A 102 -29.26 -0.15 11.68
N PRO A 103 -29.85 0.20 12.84
CA PRO A 103 -30.21 -0.81 13.82
C PRO A 103 -31.22 -1.80 13.20
N ALA A 104 -31.13 -3.08 13.55
CA ALA A 104 -32.06 -4.08 13.06
C ALA A 104 -33.49 -3.83 13.57
N GLY A 105 -33.61 -3.33 14.81
CA GLY A 105 -34.86 -2.91 15.42
C GLY A 105 -35.10 -1.41 15.36
N LYS A 106 -35.87 -0.91 16.36
CA LYS A 106 -36.08 0.53 16.54
C LYS A 106 -34.89 1.22 17.21
N GLU A 107 -34.15 0.50 18.03
CA GLU A 107 -33.01 0.99 18.81
C GLU A 107 -31.80 0.12 18.56
N TRP A 108 -30.61 0.68 18.75
CA TRP A 108 -29.35 -0.02 18.66
C TRP A 108 -29.20 -1.11 19.74
N GLN A 109 -28.84 -2.32 19.33
CA GLN A 109 -28.57 -3.45 20.18
C GLN A 109 -27.13 -3.95 19.98
N ALA A 110 -26.57 -4.63 20.99
CA ALA A 110 -25.21 -5.17 20.88
C ALA A 110 -25.01 -6.08 19.67
N SER A 111 -26.06 -6.84 19.27
CA SER A 111 -26.06 -7.73 18.10
C SER A 111 -25.91 -7.00 16.76
N ASP A 112 -26.18 -5.69 16.69
CA ASP A 112 -26.07 -4.93 15.45
C ASP A 112 -24.61 -4.78 14.97
N ILE A 113 -23.64 -5.16 15.82
CA ILE A 113 -22.22 -5.26 15.40
C ILE A 113 -22.04 -6.24 14.25
N GLU A 114 -22.87 -7.27 14.16
CA GLU A 114 -22.81 -8.27 13.11
C GLU A 114 -23.17 -7.68 11.73
N THR A 115 -24.03 -6.66 11.68
CA THR A 115 -24.29 -5.91 10.44
C THR A 115 -23.02 -5.30 9.87
N PHE A 116 -22.20 -4.67 10.71
CA PHE A 116 -20.92 -4.12 10.29
C PHE A 116 -19.96 -5.24 9.85
N ARG A 117 -19.87 -6.32 10.61
CA ARG A 117 -19.04 -7.48 10.30
C ARG A 117 -19.40 -8.12 8.96
N GLU A 118 -20.70 -8.34 8.71
CA GLU A 118 -21.20 -8.89 7.45
C GLU A 118 -20.97 -7.95 6.26
N LEU A 119 -21.12 -6.65 6.43
CA LEU A 119 -20.77 -5.66 5.41
C LEU A 119 -19.29 -5.68 5.05
N MET A 120 -18.42 -5.77 6.05
CA MET A 120 -16.98 -5.89 5.84
C MET A 120 -16.64 -7.15 5.02
N LYS A 121 -17.27 -8.29 5.36
CA LYS A 121 -17.12 -9.55 4.61
C LYS A 121 -17.66 -9.44 3.18
N LYS A 122 -18.87 -8.92 3.01
CA LYS A 122 -19.55 -8.78 1.70
C LYS A 122 -18.78 -7.83 0.77
N ASN A 123 -18.21 -6.79 1.31
CA ASN A 123 -17.39 -5.85 0.56
C ASN A 123 -15.98 -6.39 0.21
N GLY A 124 -15.60 -7.52 0.77
CA GLY A 124 -14.29 -8.13 0.55
C GLY A 124 -13.16 -7.34 1.21
N THR A 125 -12.08 -7.13 0.51
CA THR A 125 -11.00 -6.26 1.01
C THR A 125 -11.51 -4.84 1.10
N VAL A 126 -11.55 -4.31 2.31
CA VAL A 126 -11.96 -2.94 2.58
C VAL A 126 -10.75 -2.18 3.08
N THR A 127 -10.32 -1.24 2.27
CA THR A 127 -9.23 -0.33 2.63
C THR A 127 -9.80 0.98 3.12
N ASN A 128 -9.03 1.70 3.92
CA ASN A 128 -9.34 3.06 4.36
C ASN A 128 -10.73 3.19 5.00
N VAL A 129 -11.05 2.28 5.94
CA VAL A 129 -12.34 2.25 6.65
C VAL A 129 -12.50 3.45 7.56
N LYS A 130 -13.55 4.23 7.36
CA LYS A 130 -13.91 5.39 8.17
C LYS A 130 -15.26 5.12 8.86
N VAL A 131 -15.24 5.05 10.18
CA VAL A 131 -16.45 4.93 10.99
C VAL A 131 -16.93 6.33 11.38
N VAL A 132 -18.16 6.66 11.05
CA VAL A 132 -18.82 7.93 11.44
C VAL A 132 -20.09 7.60 12.21
N ALA A 133 -20.19 8.08 13.43
CA ALA A 133 -21.28 7.71 14.31
C ALA A 133 -21.89 8.95 15.01
N ILE A 134 -23.21 9.00 15.09
CA ILE A 134 -23.99 10.16 15.56
C ILE A 134 -24.98 9.70 16.61
N GLY A 135 -25.14 10.44 17.71
CA GLY A 135 -26.17 10.25 18.73
C GLY A 135 -26.18 8.83 19.33
N GLN A 136 -27.27 8.09 19.15
CA GLN A 136 -27.38 6.71 19.61
C GLN A 136 -26.46 5.77 18.83
N GLY A 137 -26.23 6.00 17.53
CA GLY A 137 -25.22 5.28 16.76
C GLY A 137 -23.82 5.49 17.33
N ALA A 138 -23.49 6.72 17.75
CA ALA A 138 -22.23 7.01 18.43
C ALA A 138 -22.14 6.32 19.81
N THR A 139 -23.24 6.22 20.54
CA THR A 139 -23.32 5.45 21.79
C THR A 139 -23.06 3.96 21.54
N PHE A 140 -23.66 3.41 20.48
CA PHE A 140 -23.45 2.05 20.06
C PHE A 140 -21.97 1.78 19.70
N VAL A 141 -21.38 2.64 18.86
CA VAL A 141 -19.97 2.54 18.47
C VAL A 141 -19.06 2.61 19.69
N ASN A 142 -19.25 3.56 20.58
CA ASN A 142 -18.43 3.71 21.80
C ASN A 142 -18.52 2.50 22.74
N ARG A 143 -19.68 1.84 22.81
CA ARG A 143 -19.92 0.73 23.77
C ARG A 143 -19.64 -0.65 23.21
N HIS A 144 -19.91 -0.85 21.93
CA HIS A 144 -19.92 -2.18 21.32
C HIS A 144 -18.83 -2.34 20.26
N LEU A 145 -18.73 -1.44 19.26
CA LEU A 145 -17.69 -1.56 18.22
C LEU A 145 -16.31 -1.30 18.82
N ALA A 146 -16.12 -0.21 19.57
CA ALA A 146 -14.83 0.14 20.16
C ALA A 146 -14.26 -0.94 21.10
N ALA A 147 -15.13 -1.75 21.69
CA ALA A 147 -14.74 -2.84 22.58
C ALA A 147 -14.29 -4.13 21.83
N THR A 148 -14.29 -4.13 20.50
CA THR A 148 -13.94 -5.30 19.68
C THR A 148 -12.63 -5.10 18.91
N ASP A 149 -12.09 -6.17 18.37
CA ASP A 149 -10.93 -6.21 17.47
C ASP A 149 -11.17 -5.49 16.13
N LEU A 150 -12.44 -5.25 15.77
CA LEU A 150 -12.81 -4.51 14.57
C LEU A 150 -12.23 -3.09 14.53
N THR A 151 -11.95 -2.48 15.68
CA THR A 151 -11.23 -1.20 15.73
C THR A 151 -9.86 -1.25 15.05
N GLY A 152 -9.20 -2.42 15.08
CA GLY A 152 -7.95 -2.65 14.36
C GLY A 152 -8.06 -2.49 12.84
N ALA A 153 -9.25 -2.62 12.27
CA ALA A 153 -9.50 -2.42 10.84
C ALA A 153 -9.90 -0.98 10.47
N VAL A 154 -10.12 -0.10 11.46
CA VAL A 154 -10.62 1.26 11.25
C VAL A 154 -9.45 2.24 11.11
N ALA A 155 -9.41 2.97 10.00
CA ALA A 155 -8.40 4.00 9.73
C ALA A 155 -8.72 5.36 10.36
N GLY A 156 -9.95 5.57 10.80
CA GLY A 156 -10.36 6.76 11.52
C GLY A 156 -11.80 6.66 12.00
N LEU A 157 -12.07 7.13 13.21
CA LEU A 157 -13.36 7.05 13.85
C LEU A 157 -13.86 8.43 14.28
N VAL A 158 -15.12 8.71 13.98
CA VAL A 158 -15.84 9.92 14.43
C VAL A 158 -17.01 9.50 15.31
N SER A 159 -17.10 10.06 16.52
CA SER A 159 -18.21 9.84 17.45
C SER A 159 -18.74 11.19 17.91
N ILE A 160 -19.95 11.55 17.50
CA ILE A 160 -20.60 12.84 17.81
C ILE A 160 -21.81 12.62 18.69
N GLY A 161 -21.82 13.23 19.89
CA GLY A 161 -22.95 13.21 20.82
C GLY A 161 -23.17 11.89 21.55
N GLY A 162 -22.32 10.89 21.36
CA GLY A 162 -22.44 9.56 21.96
C GLY A 162 -22.09 9.51 23.44
N VAL A 163 -22.76 8.61 24.17
CA VAL A 163 -22.45 8.32 25.57
C VAL A 163 -21.15 7.47 25.64
N PRO A 164 -20.32 7.63 26.68
CA PRO A 164 -19.08 6.88 26.84
C PRO A 164 -19.26 5.35 26.81
N GLY A 165 -18.30 4.66 26.18
CA GLY A 165 -18.03 3.25 26.40
C GLY A 165 -17.12 3.02 27.62
N LYS A 166 -16.74 1.77 27.87
CA LYS A 166 -15.83 1.39 28.97
C LYS A 166 -14.39 1.23 28.50
N ILE A 167 -14.20 0.67 27.32
CA ILE A 167 -12.89 0.32 26.75
C ILE A 167 -12.86 0.61 25.25
N CYS A 168 -11.65 0.84 24.73
CA CYS A 168 -11.33 0.73 23.31
C CYS A 168 -10.30 -0.40 23.16
N ALA A 169 -10.60 -1.40 22.35
CA ALA A 169 -9.80 -2.62 22.30
C ALA A 169 -8.44 -2.42 21.60
N GLN A 170 -8.40 -1.51 20.61
CA GLN A 170 -7.20 -1.23 19.81
C GLN A 170 -7.05 0.28 19.62
N PRO A 171 -5.82 0.80 19.51
CA PRO A 171 -5.60 2.19 19.15
C PRO A 171 -6.22 2.52 17.80
N VAL A 172 -6.97 3.61 17.74
CA VAL A 172 -7.60 4.11 16.52
C VAL A 172 -7.58 5.64 16.54
N PRO A 173 -7.21 6.30 15.43
CA PRO A 173 -7.36 7.73 15.31
C PRO A 173 -8.83 8.10 15.48
N ALA A 174 -9.15 9.00 16.41
CA ALA A 174 -10.53 9.29 16.74
C ALA A 174 -10.80 10.79 16.90
N TYR A 175 -11.95 11.22 16.39
CA TYR A 175 -12.53 12.53 16.66
C TYR A 175 -13.79 12.34 17.48
N ILE A 176 -13.82 12.91 18.67
CA ILE A 176 -14.94 12.78 19.61
C ILE A 176 -15.54 14.17 19.83
N GLY A 177 -16.78 14.36 19.38
CA GLY A 177 -17.44 15.67 19.36
C GLY A 177 -18.75 15.75 20.14
N GLY A 178 -19.13 16.98 20.57
CA GLY A 178 -20.42 17.29 21.14
C GLY A 178 -20.55 17.09 22.64
N LYS A 179 -21.79 16.98 23.14
CA LYS A 179 -22.17 17.08 24.55
C LYS A 179 -21.40 16.19 25.55
N HIS A 180 -21.03 15.00 25.16
CA HIS A 180 -20.35 14.02 26.03
C HIS A 180 -18.89 13.80 25.66
N ALA A 181 -18.33 14.59 24.76
CA ALA A 181 -17.04 14.37 24.12
C ALA A 181 -15.90 14.10 25.11
N ALA A 182 -15.72 14.93 26.13
CA ALA A 182 -14.63 14.78 27.10
C ALA A 182 -14.65 13.43 27.84
N LYS A 183 -15.83 12.91 28.16
CA LYS A 183 -15.97 11.60 28.82
C LYS A 183 -15.90 10.45 27.82
N ALA A 184 -16.49 10.61 26.63
CA ALA A 184 -16.50 9.59 25.59
C ALA A 184 -15.09 9.36 24.99
N ALA A 185 -14.23 10.36 25.00
CA ALA A 185 -12.86 10.26 24.52
C ALA A 185 -11.94 9.43 25.43
N ARG A 186 -12.23 9.31 26.71
CA ARG A 186 -11.34 8.66 27.70
C ARG A 186 -10.89 7.25 27.32
N PRO A 187 -11.78 6.30 26.94
CA PRO A 187 -11.35 4.97 26.55
C PRO A 187 -10.37 4.97 25.36
N TYR A 188 -10.61 5.82 24.37
CA TYR A 188 -9.73 5.98 23.21
C TYR A 188 -8.37 6.55 23.60
N GLN A 189 -8.36 7.60 24.44
CA GLN A 189 -7.13 8.22 24.94
C GLN A 189 -6.27 7.25 25.75
N VAL A 190 -6.87 6.46 26.64
CA VAL A 190 -6.15 5.47 27.45
C VAL A 190 -5.47 4.43 26.56
N THR A 191 -6.17 3.93 25.56
CA THR A 191 -5.61 2.94 24.63
C THR A 191 -4.53 3.54 23.73
N SER A 192 -4.72 4.78 23.24
CA SER A 192 -3.71 5.48 22.44
C SER A 192 -2.45 5.82 23.25
N GLN A 193 -2.58 6.18 24.52
CA GLN A 193 -1.44 6.47 25.39
C GLN A 193 -0.64 5.22 25.77
N ALA A 194 -1.27 4.07 25.83
CA ALA A 194 -0.61 2.78 26.08
C ALA A 194 0.16 2.26 24.85
N ALA A 195 -0.14 2.78 23.68
CA ALA A 195 0.59 2.47 22.46
C ALA A 195 1.86 3.34 22.36
N PRO A 196 2.91 2.90 21.63
CA PRO A 196 4.05 3.74 21.32
C PRO A 196 3.60 5.06 20.70
N ALA A 197 4.34 6.15 20.97
CA ALA A 197 4.00 7.49 20.52
C ALA A 197 3.95 7.55 18.99
N ASP A 198 2.76 7.36 18.44
CA ASP A 198 2.47 7.46 17.02
C ASP A 198 1.50 8.63 16.81
N PRO A 199 1.87 9.67 16.03
CA PRO A 199 1.00 10.81 15.74
C PRO A 199 -0.33 10.40 15.08
N LEU A 200 -0.40 9.19 14.52
CA LEU A 200 -1.60 8.63 13.91
C LEU A 200 -2.68 8.23 14.89
N GLN A 201 -2.31 7.96 16.12
CA GLN A 201 -3.22 7.45 17.14
C GLN A 201 -3.79 8.58 18.00
N GLN A 202 -3.81 9.80 17.45
CA GLN A 202 -4.34 10.94 18.17
C GLN A 202 -5.85 10.84 18.40
N VAL A 203 -6.29 11.31 19.56
CA VAL A 203 -7.69 11.48 19.89
C VAL A 203 -7.98 12.98 19.97
N VAL A 204 -8.68 13.51 18.98
CA VAL A 204 -9.13 14.90 18.95
C VAL A 204 -10.46 15.02 19.67
N VAL A 205 -10.60 16.00 20.55
CA VAL A 205 -11.81 16.21 21.35
C VAL A 205 -12.36 17.61 21.11
N ASN A 206 -13.60 17.69 20.67
CA ASN A 206 -14.35 18.93 20.55
C ASN A 206 -15.54 18.93 21.53
N THR A 207 -15.49 19.76 22.55
CA THR A 207 -16.51 19.80 23.61
C THR A 207 -17.65 20.78 23.37
N ASP A 208 -17.69 21.43 22.20
CA ASP A 208 -18.80 22.31 21.85
C ASP A 208 -20.07 21.50 21.60
N ALA A 209 -20.99 21.55 22.57
CA ALA A 209 -22.26 20.83 22.50
C ALA A 209 -23.25 21.42 21.50
N ASN A 210 -23.01 22.65 21.04
CA ASN A 210 -23.91 23.38 20.14
C ASN A 210 -23.35 23.49 18.72
N ALA A 211 -22.16 22.98 18.46
CA ALA A 211 -21.59 23.02 17.11
C ALA A 211 -22.47 22.24 16.12
N PRO A 212 -22.77 22.79 14.95
CA PRO A 212 -23.50 22.08 13.91
C PRO A 212 -22.82 20.77 13.51
N LEU A 213 -23.62 19.75 13.16
CA LEU A 213 -23.11 18.43 12.80
C LEU A 213 -22.13 18.50 11.61
N ALA A 214 -22.48 19.25 10.58
CA ALA A 214 -21.62 19.48 9.42
C ALA A 214 -20.25 20.09 9.80
N THR A 215 -20.23 21.04 10.74
CA THR A 215 -19.00 21.67 11.23
C THR A 215 -18.12 20.66 11.99
N LEU A 216 -18.73 19.84 12.86
CA LEU A 216 -17.99 18.80 13.58
C LEU A 216 -17.43 17.74 12.63
N PHE A 217 -18.17 17.36 11.61
CA PHE A 217 -17.70 16.41 10.62
C PHE A 217 -16.57 16.98 9.75
N ALA A 218 -16.69 18.22 9.28
CA ALA A 218 -15.62 18.89 8.51
C ALA A 218 -14.33 18.98 9.32
N ASP A 219 -14.42 19.36 10.60
CA ASP A 219 -13.27 19.39 11.52
C ASP A 219 -12.66 17.99 11.74
N ALA A 220 -13.52 16.96 11.84
CA ALA A 220 -13.09 15.57 11.93
C ALA A 220 -12.40 15.08 10.66
N TRP A 221 -12.90 15.48 9.50
CA TRP A 221 -12.27 15.17 8.21
C TRP A 221 -10.87 15.75 8.15
N ASP A 222 -10.72 17.03 8.41
CA ASP A 222 -9.43 17.73 8.33
C ASP A 222 -8.41 17.18 9.33
N LYS A 223 -8.82 16.94 10.57
CA LYS A 223 -7.87 16.62 11.65
C LYS A 223 -7.57 15.14 11.81
N VAL A 224 -8.49 14.26 11.38
CA VAL A 224 -8.38 12.82 11.66
C VAL A 224 -8.58 11.99 10.41
N LEU A 225 -9.70 12.13 9.69
CA LEU A 225 -10.08 11.15 8.69
C LEU A 225 -9.22 11.22 7.43
N SER A 226 -8.90 12.42 6.95
CA SER A 226 -8.10 12.62 5.73
C SER A 226 -6.62 12.26 5.91
N ALA A 227 -6.11 12.36 7.14
CA ALA A 227 -4.70 12.18 7.45
C ALA A 227 -4.28 10.71 7.65
N ASN A 228 -5.23 9.80 7.76
CA ASN A 228 -4.96 8.42 8.12
C ASN A 228 -5.45 7.46 7.05
N TYR A 229 -4.67 6.44 6.78
CA TYR A 229 -4.99 5.35 5.88
C TYR A 229 -4.70 4.01 6.58
N ARG A 230 -5.51 3.00 6.32
CA ARG A 230 -5.21 1.64 6.75
C ARG A 230 -5.58 0.67 5.63
N PHE A 231 -4.61 -0.09 5.18
CA PHE A 231 -4.87 -1.24 4.34
C PHE A 231 -5.43 -2.36 5.23
N ASN A 232 -6.58 -2.89 4.84
CA ASN A 232 -7.26 -3.91 5.61
C ASN A 232 -7.78 -5.00 4.68
N ASN A 233 -7.32 -6.20 4.88
CA ASN A 233 -7.79 -7.41 4.20
C ASN A 233 -8.23 -8.49 5.20
N LEU A 234 -8.72 -8.07 6.38
CA LEU A 234 -9.12 -8.91 7.50
C LEU A 234 -10.05 -10.07 7.08
N TYR A 235 -10.91 -9.84 6.09
CA TYR A 235 -11.89 -10.82 5.61
C TYR A 235 -11.50 -11.49 4.27
N ARG A 236 -10.28 -11.31 3.80
CA ARG A 236 -9.76 -12.00 2.63
C ARG A 236 -8.82 -13.13 3.02
N THR A 237 -9.25 -14.36 2.81
CA THR A 237 -8.52 -15.56 3.21
C THR A 237 -7.16 -15.72 2.52
N PHE A 238 -6.95 -15.15 1.34
CA PHE A 238 -5.67 -15.28 0.65
C PHE A 238 -4.65 -14.19 1.01
N TYR A 239 -5.09 -13.11 1.65
CA TYR A 239 -4.19 -12.12 2.26
C TYR A 239 -3.93 -12.39 3.73
N SER A 240 -4.96 -12.90 4.40
CA SER A 240 -4.91 -13.25 5.81
C SER A 240 -4.64 -14.72 5.96
N THR A 241 -3.81 -15.08 6.91
CA THR A 241 -3.52 -16.47 7.19
C THR A 241 -4.74 -17.25 7.63
N ARG A 242 -5.72 -16.67 8.30
CA ARG A 242 -6.92 -17.37 8.76
C ARG A 242 -8.06 -16.44 9.19
N GLY A 243 -8.15 -15.24 8.65
CA GLY A 243 -9.23 -14.32 9.01
C GLY A 243 -9.21 -13.92 10.49
N ALA A 244 -10.37 -13.97 11.13
CA ALA A 244 -10.51 -13.59 12.54
C ALA A 244 -9.78 -14.51 13.51
N ASP A 245 -9.45 -15.74 13.10
CA ASP A 245 -8.80 -16.74 13.94
C ASP A 245 -7.28 -16.64 13.97
N ASN A 246 -6.69 -15.57 13.52
CA ASN A 246 -5.26 -15.30 13.42
C ASN A 246 -4.45 -15.77 14.68
N PRO A 247 -4.23 -17.08 14.88
CA PRO A 247 -3.62 -17.62 16.11
C PRO A 247 -2.15 -17.26 16.23
N ASP A 248 -1.50 -16.97 15.10
CA ASP A 248 -0.07 -16.65 15.05
C ASP A 248 0.19 -15.15 15.22
N GLY A 249 -0.86 -14.33 15.39
CA GLY A 249 -0.75 -12.88 15.54
C GLY A 249 -0.21 -12.19 14.28
N VAL A 250 -0.53 -12.75 13.09
CA VAL A 250 -0.13 -12.18 11.80
C VAL A 250 -0.78 -10.82 11.60
N LYS A 251 -0.02 -9.85 11.13
CA LYS A 251 -0.50 -8.52 10.80
C LYS A 251 -0.98 -8.46 9.35
N ASN A 252 -2.29 -8.32 9.18
CA ASN A 252 -2.96 -8.26 7.88
C ASN A 252 -3.19 -6.84 7.40
N PHE A 253 -2.96 -5.86 8.26
CA PHE A 253 -3.21 -4.46 8.00
C PHE A 253 -2.25 -3.59 8.82
N GLU A 254 -2.02 -2.41 8.34
CA GLU A 254 -1.21 -1.41 9.00
C GLU A 254 -1.93 -0.06 8.95
N LEU A 255 -1.88 0.67 10.06
CA LEU A 255 -2.29 2.06 10.10
C LEU A 255 -1.10 2.93 9.72
N VAL A 256 -1.26 3.71 8.66
CA VAL A 256 -0.22 4.64 8.19
C VAL A 256 -0.77 6.05 8.13
N SER A 257 0.06 7.05 8.48
CA SER A 257 -0.22 8.43 8.12
C SER A 257 0.02 8.62 6.64
N LEU A 258 -0.85 9.38 6.01
CA LEU A 258 -0.55 9.91 4.69
C LEU A 258 0.43 11.09 4.83
N PRO A 259 1.31 11.31 3.83
CA PRO A 259 2.23 12.43 3.87
C PRO A 259 1.49 13.76 4.00
N MET A 260 1.90 14.58 4.95
CA MET A 260 1.41 15.95 5.07
C MET A 260 2.33 16.86 4.25
N PHE A 261 2.04 17.01 2.97
CA PHE A 261 2.92 17.68 1.99
C PHE A 261 3.37 19.06 2.42
N ASP A 262 2.48 19.89 2.97
CA ASP A 262 2.80 21.23 3.46
C ASP A 262 3.82 21.20 4.61
N LYS A 263 3.66 20.28 5.56
CA LYS A 263 4.60 20.13 6.68
C LYS A 263 5.94 19.56 6.25
N LEU A 264 5.94 18.70 5.25
CA LEU A 264 7.14 18.08 4.69
C LEU A 264 7.83 18.98 3.65
N ASN A 265 7.21 20.08 3.26
CA ASN A 265 7.65 20.94 2.15
C ASN A 265 7.87 20.15 0.85
N ILE A 266 6.92 19.27 0.52
CA ILE A 266 6.93 18.46 -0.70
C ILE A 266 5.92 19.04 -1.68
N GLU A 267 6.36 19.28 -2.92
CA GLU A 267 5.47 19.49 -4.06
C GLU A 267 5.13 18.14 -4.70
N ARG A 268 3.83 17.86 -4.86
CA ARG A 268 3.34 16.71 -5.60
C ARG A 268 2.78 17.17 -6.94
N HIS A 269 3.33 16.64 -8.04
CA HIS A 269 2.83 16.90 -9.38
C HIS A 269 2.25 15.63 -9.98
N MET A 270 1.03 15.70 -10.47
CA MET A 270 0.45 14.70 -11.36
C MET A 270 0.79 15.08 -12.80
N VAL A 271 1.42 14.18 -13.54
CA VAL A 271 1.86 14.43 -14.91
C VAL A 271 1.19 13.44 -15.86
N GLU A 272 0.44 13.97 -16.81
CA GLU A 272 -0.03 13.26 -17.98
C GLU A 272 0.88 13.59 -19.16
N TYR A 273 1.36 12.57 -19.86
CA TYR A 273 2.29 12.76 -20.97
C TYR A 273 1.89 11.92 -22.19
N PRO A 274 1.92 12.44 -23.40
CA PRO A 274 1.65 11.68 -24.60
C PRO A 274 2.55 10.45 -24.72
N VAL A 275 2.02 9.37 -25.26
CA VAL A 275 2.77 8.11 -25.44
C VAL A 275 4.06 8.34 -26.20
N LEU A 276 5.15 7.85 -25.65
CA LEU A 276 6.49 8.02 -26.23
C LEU A 276 6.80 7.02 -27.35
N ASP A 277 6.01 5.95 -27.43
CA ASP A 277 6.19 4.89 -28.42
C ASP A 277 4.99 4.81 -29.37
N ALA A 278 5.20 5.17 -30.62
CA ALA A 278 4.18 5.11 -31.68
C ALA A 278 3.75 3.67 -32.04
N HIS A 279 4.47 2.65 -31.55
CA HIS A 279 4.17 1.25 -31.84
C HIS A 279 3.21 0.58 -30.86
N ILE A 280 2.83 1.27 -29.78
CA ILE A 280 1.85 0.75 -28.82
C ILE A 280 0.45 0.94 -29.42
N PRO A 281 -0.30 -0.15 -29.69
CA PRO A 281 -1.65 -0.03 -30.24
C PRO A 281 -2.58 0.63 -29.25
N ILE A 282 -3.09 1.80 -29.59
CA ILE A 282 -4.07 2.56 -28.80
C ILE A 282 -5.41 1.82 -28.86
N LYS A 283 -5.90 1.36 -27.72
CA LYS A 283 -7.26 0.80 -27.64
C LYS A 283 -8.29 1.93 -27.65
N PRO A 284 -9.48 1.75 -28.27
CA PRO A 284 -10.47 2.82 -28.45
C PRO A 284 -10.92 3.57 -27.19
N ASN A 285 -10.70 3.00 -26.01
CA ASN A 285 -11.13 3.56 -24.72
C ASN A 285 -9.98 3.95 -23.79
N ASN A 286 -8.74 3.87 -24.24
CA ASN A 286 -7.60 4.33 -23.44
C ASN A 286 -7.17 5.71 -23.89
N PRO A 287 -6.92 6.66 -22.98
CA PRO A 287 -6.21 7.87 -23.33
C PRO A 287 -4.83 7.50 -23.87
N ASP A 288 -4.36 8.24 -24.85
CA ASP A 288 -3.05 8.11 -25.47
C ASP A 288 -1.93 8.71 -24.62
N LYS A 289 -2.02 8.50 -23.31
CA LYS A 289 -1.15 9.15 -22.31
C LYS A 289 -0.62 8.17 -21.30
N TYR A 290 0.63 8.42 -20.87
CA TYR A 290 1.19 7.93 -19.65
C TYR A 290 0.78 8.82 -18.47
N LEU A 291 0.75 8.25 -17.26
CA LEU A 291 0.55 8.96 -16.02
C LEU A 291 1.68 8.63 -15.04
N TRP A 292 2.17 9.63 -14.34
CA TRP A 292 2.99 9.44 -13.15
C TRP A 292 2.80 10.59 -12.15
N TYR A 293 3.21 10.34 -10.91
CA TYR A 293 3.29 11.35 -9.86
C TYR A 293 4.73 11.63 -9.50
N GLU A 294 5.06 12.90 -9.34
CA GLU A 294 6.37 13.39 -8.92
C GLU A 294 6.26 14.00 -7.54
N TYR A 295 7.14 13.60 -6.63
CA TYR A 295 7.22 14.12 -5.27
C TYR A 295 8.58 14.78 -5.09
N LEU A 296 8.57 16.11 -4.93
CA LEU A 296 9.75 16.96 -4.93
C LEU A 296 9.89 17.65 -3.57
N PRO A 297 10.71 17.13 -2.65
CA PRO A 297 11.04 17.85 -1.43
C PRO A 297 11.75 19.17 -1.72
N LYS A 298 11.59 20.16 -0.84
CA LYS A 298 12.27 21.47 -0.97
C LYS A 298 13.78 21.29 -1.18
N GLN A 299 14.41 20.41 -0.41
CA GLN A 299 15.85 20.14 -0.52
C GLN A 299 16.26 19.68 -1.93
N ALA A 300 15.45 18.82 -2.57
CA ALA A 300 15.71 18.35 -3.93
C ALA A 300 15.50 19.47 -4.96
N ARG A 301 14.48 20.32 -4.79
CA ARG A 301 14.20 21.44 -5.71
C ARG A 301 15.29 22.53 -5.69
N GLU A 302 15.87 22.77 -4.51
CA GLU A 302 16.88 23.80 -4.29
C GLU A 302 18.33 23.28 -4.41
N ALA A 303 18.50 21.97 -4.69
CA ALA A 303 19.80 21.35 -4.79
C ALA A 303 20.59 21.78 -6.04
N ALA A 304 21.90 21.65 -5.96
CA ALA A 304 22.78 21.86 -7.11
C ALA A 304 22.52 20.82 -8.23
N PRO A 305 22.78 21.17 -9.49
CA PRO A 305 22.66 20.21 -10.58
C PRO A 305 23.47 18.94 -10.35
N GLY A 306 22.89 17.78 -10.69
CA GLY A 306 23.55 16.49 -10.62
C GLY A 306 23.76 15.94 -9.20
N THR A 307 23.00 16.40 -8.19
CA THR A 307 23.21 15.96 -6.79
C THR A 307 22.06 15.21 -6.16
N VAL A 308 20.88 15.21 -6.78
CA VAL A 308 19.64 14.63 -6.23
C VAL A 308 19.42 13.20 -6.72
N PRO A 309 19.40 12.19 -5.85
CA PRO A 309 19.00 10.84 -6.23
C PRO A 309 17.55 10.76 -6.68
N LEU A 310 17.23 9.79 -7.55
CA LEU A 310 15.87 9.46 -7.98
C LEU A 310 15.48 8.07 -7.50
N VAL A 311 14.33 7.96 -6.82
CA VAL A 311 13.69 6.69 -6.50
C VAL A 311 12.42 6.54 -7.35
N VAL A 312 12.40 5.52 -8.19
CA VAL A 312 11.24 5.11 -9.01
C VAL A 312 10.45 4.09 -8.21
N LEU A 313 9.16 4.33 -8.02
CA LEU A 313 8.24 3.39 -7.37
C LEU A 313 7.28 2.79 -8.38
N LEU A 314 6.93 1.52 -8.16
CA LEU A 314 6.02 0.75 -9.03
C LEU A 314 4.97 0.04 -8.18
N HIS A 315 3.71 0.42 -8.33
CA HIS A 315 2.61 -0.11 -7.53
C HIS A 315 2.28 -1.59 -7.81
N GLY A 316 1.59 -2.23 -6.87
CA GLY A 316 1.08 -3.59 -6.99
C GLY A 316 -0.04 -3.74 -8.02
N HIS A 317 -0.45 -4.98 -8.27
CA HIS A 317 -1.50 -5.29 -9.26
C HIS A 317 -2.80 -4.55 -8.98
N THR A 318 -3.31 -3.84 -9.98
CA THR A 318 -4.53 -3.02 -9.92
C THR A 318 -4.55 -1.98 -8.79
N ASN A 319 -3.39 -1.69 -8.22
CA ASN A 319 -3.28 -0.68 -7.18
C ASN A 319 -3.25 0.73 -7.79
N ASP A 320 -3.34 1.70 -6.92
CA ASP A 320 -3.24 3.11 -7.29
C ASP A 320 -1.82 3.60 -7.03
N PRO A 321 -1.18 4.32 -7.97
CA PRO A 321 0.18 4.84 -7.76
C PRO A 321 0.29 5.75 -6.53
N ARG A 322 -0.71 6.56 -6.21
CA ARG A 322 -0.70 7.39 -5.00
C ARG A 322 -0.79 6.55 -3.73
N THR A 323 -1.66 5.53 -3.73
CA THR A 323 -1.77 4.62 -2.58
C THR A 323 -0.43 3.94 -2.31
N GLN A 324 0.27 3.52 -3.36
CA GLN A 324 1.59 2.90 -3.22
C GLN A 324 2.61 3.89 -2.66
N SER A 325 2.85 5.01 -3.32
CA SER A 325 3.87 5.97 -2.92
C SER A 325 3.58 6.59 -1.54
N GLU A 326 2.34 7.01 -1.31
CA GLU A 326 1.94 7.72 -0.09
C GLU A 326 1.77 6.81 1.14
N THR A 327 1.77 5.49 0.97
CA THR A 327 1.78 4.51 2.08
C THR A 327 3.10 3.76 2.23
N SER A 328 4.03 3.88 1.30
CA SER A 328 5.30 3.14 1.31
C SER A 328 6.32 3.66 2.33
N GLY A 329 6.23 4.94 2.70
CA GLY A 329 7.22 5.64 3.53
C GLY A 329 8.32 6.36 2.74
N PHE A 330 8.43 6.12 1.44
CA PHE A 330 9.45 6.77 0.62
C PHE A 330 9.23 8.28 0.45
N VAL A 331 7.98 8.76 0.47
CA VAL A 331 7.66 10.18 0.31
C VAL A 331 8.17 10.99 1.50
N GLU A 332 7.90 10.53 2.73
CA GLU A 332 8.43 11.19 3.94
C GLU A 332 9.95 11.08 4.01
N LEU A 333 10.47 9.92 3.66
CA LEU A 333 11.91 9.68 3.63
C LEU A 333 12.63 10.58 2.63
N ALA A 334 11.99 10.89 1.50
CA ALA A 334 12.52 11.84 0.52
C ALA A 334 12.68 13.26 1.12
N ALA A 335 11.75 13.68 1.98
CA ALA A 335 11.88 14.97 2.68
C ALA A 335 13.02 14.98 3.71
N GLU A 336 13.34 13.83 4.31
CA GLU A 336 14.44 13.69 5.27
C GLU A 336 15.80 13.63 4.56
N GLU A 337 15.90 12.91 3.46
CA GLU A 337 17.17 12.54 2.80
C GLU A 337 17.47 13.35 1.54
N GLY A 338 16.51 14.12 1.04
CA GLY A 338 16.72 15.04 -0.09
C GLY A 338 16.73 14.36 -1.48
N PHE A 339 16.07 13.23 -1.65
CA PHE A 339 15.91 12.61 -2.98
C PHE A 339 14.53 12.91 -3.58
N MET A 340 14.39 12.75 -4.90
CA MET A 340 13.11 12.81 -5.60
C MET A 340 12.48 11.43 -5.67
N VAL A 341 11.13 11.37 -5.52
CA VAL A 341 10.34 10.16 -5.77
C VAL A 341 9.48 10.36 -7.02
N VAL A 342 9.39 9.32 -7.84
CA VAL A 342 8.41 9.22 -8.93
C VAL A 342 7.66 7.91 -8.83
N GLU A 343 6.33 7.96 -8.89
CA GLU A 343 5.48 6.76 -8.95
C GLU A 343 4.75 6.71 -10.27
N MET A 344 4.82 5.60 -10.98
CA MET A 344 4.29 5.45 -12.33
C MET A 344 3.04 4.59 -12.38
N GLU A 345 2.02 5.02 -13.17
CA GLU A 345 0.90 4.17 -13.58
C GLU A 345 1.37 3.24 -14.70
N TRP A 346 2.08 2.20 -14.33
CA TRP A 346 2.77 1.32 -15.28
C TRP A 346 1.90 0.20 -15.84
N GLN A 347 0.77 -0.14 -15.19
CA GLN A 347 -0.08 -1.27 -15.60
C GLN A 347 -1.15 -0.91 -16.62
N GLY A 348 -1.34 0.36 -16.92
CA GLY A 348 -2.42 0.83 -17.78
C GLY A 348 -3.79 0.72 -17.12
N SER A 349 -3.83 0.70 -15.79
CA SER A 349 -5.04 0.81 -15.00
C SER A 349 -5.61 2.23 -15.08
N ASN A 350 -6.84 2.42 -14.65
CA ASN A 350 -7.46 3.77 -14.58
C ASN A 350 -7.53 4.52 -15.93
N GLY A 351 -7.50 3.80 -17.05
CA GLY A 351 -7.68 4.39 -18.38
C GLY A 351 -6.41 4.97 -19.01
N TYR A 352 -5.25 4.73 -18.42
CA TYR A 352 -3.95 5.11 -19.02
C TYR A 352 -3.33 3.95 -19.80
N ILE A 353 -2.34 4.27 -20.62
CA ILE A 353 -1.60 3.25 -21.38
C ILE A 353 -0.61 2.55 -20.47
N GLN A 354 -0.54 1.24 -20.62
CA GLN A 354 0.44 0.42 -19.94
C GLN A 354 1.86 0.80 -20.39
N MET A 355 2.74 1.12 -19.43
CA MET A 355 4.15 1.34 -19.70
C MET A 355 4.87 0.00 -19.82
N GLY A 356 5.59 -0.24 -20.91
CA GLY A 356 6.60 -1.28 -20.94
C GLY A 356 7.88 -0.83 -20.22
N LEU A 357 8.89 -1.69 -20.16
CA LEU A 357 10.19 -1.31 -19.58
C LEU A 357 10.83 -0.11 -20.33
N ASP A 358 10.61 -0.01 -21.63
CA ASP A 358 11.08 1.12 -22.46
C ASP A 358 10.30 2.40 -22.16
N GLY A 359 9.00 2.31 -21.84
CA GLY A 359 8.19 3.44 -21.40
C GLY A 359 8.68 4.00 -20.06
N ILE A 360 9.00 3.12 -19.10
CA ILE A 360 9.59 3.51 -17.81
C ILE A 360 10.95 4.21 -18.02
N GLU A 361 11.83 3.67 -18.86
CA GLU A 361 13.09 4.31 -19.25
C GLU A 361 12.85 5.67 -19.92
N GLY A 362 11.83 5.77 -20.78
CA GLY A 362 11.44 7.01 -21.42
C GLY A 362 11.01 8.09 -20.40
N VAL A 363 10.20 7.74 -19.40
CA VAL A 363 9.82 8.67 -18.32
C VAL A 363 11.04 9.12 -17.52
N ILE A 364 11.95 8.21 -17.16
CA ILE A 364 13.22 8.59 -16.51
C ILE A 364 14.00 9.58 -17.37
N SER A 365 14.05 9.38 -18.67
CA SER A 365 14.74 10.28 -19.60
C SER A 365 14.10 11.68 -19.67
N ILE A 366 12.77 11.75 -19.53
CA ILE A 366 12.04 13.03 -19.42
C ILE A 366 12.38 13.73 -18.12
N LEU A 367 12.37 13.00 -17.01
CA LEU A 367 12.68 13.56 -15.68
C LEU A 367 14.10 14.13 -15.62
N LYS A 368 15.08 13.42 -16.18
CA LYS A 368 16.48 13.90 -16.28
C LYS A 368 16.60 15.21 -17.05
N LYS A 369 15.80 15.41 -18.09
CA LYS A 369 15.78 16.67 -18.86
C LYS A 369 15.02 17.77 -18.11
N LYS A 370 13.95 17.42 -17.39
CA LYS A 370 13.09 18.36 -16.66
C LYS A 370 13.78 18.88 -15.41
N TYR A 371 14.52 18.03 -14.72
CA TYR A 371 15.14 18.30 -13.43
C TYR A 371 16.68 18.17 -13.52
N PRO A 372 17.40 19.24 -13.84
CA PRO A 372 18.86 19.19 -13.93
C PRO A 372 19.54 18.87 -12.59
N GLN A 373 18.82 18.96 -11.46
CA GLN A 373 19.30 18.56 -10.13
C GLN A 373 19.51 17.06 -10.01
N LEU A 374 18.83 16.24 -10.83
CA LEU A 374 18.93 14.79 -10.72
C LEU A 374 20.35 14.28 -10.98
N ASP A 375 20.79 13.41 -10.09
CA ASP A 375 22.04 12.66 -10.22
C ASP A 375 21.78 11.40 -11.04
N GLU A 376 22.20 11.41 -12.28
CA GLU A 376 22.03 10.29 -13.21
C GLU A 376 22.75 9.01 -12.77
N THR A 377 23.72 9.11 -11.86
CA THR A 377 24.46 7.98 -11.31
C THR A 377 23.71 7.28 -10.19
N ARG A 378 22.73 7.96 -9.55
CA ARG A 378 21.98 7.48 -8.39
C ARG A 378 20.48 7.36 -8.67
N ILE A 379 20.14 6.44 -9.57
CA ILE A 379 18.75 6.11 -9.91
C ILE A 379 18.46 4.72 -9.34
N TYR A 380 17.36 4.62 -8.59
CA TYR A 380 16.93 3.41 -7.91
C TYR A 380 15.49 3.07 -8.27
N CYS A 381 15.09 1.80 -8.12
CA CYS A 381 13.72 1.38 -8.34
C CYS A 381 13.26 0.46 -7.21
N GLU A 382 12.06 0.70 -6.70
CA GLU A 382 11.37 -0.18 -5.76
C GLU A 382 9.98 -0.50 -6.29
N GLY A 383 9.44 -1.66 -5.94
CA GLY A 383 8.07 -1.99 -6.28
C GLY A 383 7.44 -2.97 -5.32
N LEU A 384 6.10 -2.88 -5.20
CA LEU A 384 5.27 -3.79 -4.41
C LEU A 384 4.64 -4.86 -5.29
N SER A 385 4.67 -6.14 -4.87
CA SER A 385 3.90 -7.21 -5.51
C SER A 385 4.20 -7.34 -7.01
N ALA A 386 3.25 -7.06 -7.89
CA ALA A 386 3.48 -6.99 -9.33
C ALA A 386 4.54 -5.93 -9.70
N GLY A 387 4.59 -4.82 -8.97
CA GLY A 387 5.65 -3.83 -9.09
C GLY A 387 7.01 -4.37 -8.66
N ALA A 388 7.07 -5.26 -7.67
CA ALA A 388 8.30 -5.93 -7.26
C ALA A 388 8.85 -6.85 -8.36
N ILE A 389 7.98 -7.58 -9.04
CA ILE A 389 8.37 -8.38 -10.21
C ILE A 389 8.94 -7.46 -11.29
N THR A 390 8.29 -6.34 -11.56
CA THR A 390 8.71 -5.39 -12.60
C THR A 390 10.01 -4.68 -12.23
N SER A 391 10.19 -4.22 -10.97
CA SER A 391 11.44 -3.61 -10.51
C SER A 391 12.61 -4.60 -10.57
N THR A 392 12.38 -5.86 -10.17
CA THR A 392 13.36 -6.94 -10.31
C THR A 392 13.75 -7.14 -11.78
N MET A 393 12.79 -7.11 -12.70
CA MET A 393 13.06 -7.24 -14.14
C MET A 393 13.77 -6.02 -14.74
N LEU A 394 13.47 -4.82 -14.26
CA LEU A 394 14.19 -3.60 -14.65
C LEU A 394 15.67 -3.69 -14.26
N GLY A 395 15.97 -4.14 -13.05
CA GLY A 395 17.35 -4.37 -12.62
C GLY A 395 18.08 -5.39 -13.49
N VAL A 396 17.40 -6.40 -14.03
CA VAL A 396 17.97 -7.37 -14.96
C VAL A 396 18.13 -6.78 -16.36
N ARG A 397 17.08 -6.20 -16.94
CA ARG A 397 17.04 -5.80 -18.36
C ARG A 397 17.54 -4.39 -18.62
N LYS A 398 17.42 -3.51 -17.65
CA LYS A 398 17.80 -2.10 -17.74
C LYS A 398 18.84 -1.72 -16.66
N SER A 399 19.69 -2.69 -16.30
CA SER A 399 20.75 -2.50 -15.28
C SER A 399 21.66 -1.31 -15.53
N HIS A 400 21.80 -0.87 -16.77
CA HIS A 400 22.57 0.33 -17.10
C HIS A 400 21.94 1.65 -16.58
N LEU A 401 20.66 1.62 -16.19
CA LEU A 401 19.95 2.78 -15.63
C LEU A 401 20.02 2.82 -14.11
N PHE A 402 19.96 1.65 -13.45
CA PHE A 402 19.75 1.58 -12.00
C PHE A 402 21.03 1.19 -11.27
N ALA A 403 21.36 1.93 -10.21
CA ALA A 403 22.44 1.55 -9.29
C ALA A 403 21.99 0.41 -8.36
N ALA A 404 20.74 0.45 -7.89
CA ALA A 404 20.15 -0.64 -7.12
C ALA A 404 18.63 -0.70 -7.35
N VAL A 405 18.04 -1.88 -7.10
CA VAL A 405 16.60 -2.10 -7.16
C VAL A 405 16.11 -2.90 -5.95
N ALA A 406 14.82 -2.77 -5.61
CA ALA A 406 14.19 -3.53 -4.54
C ALA A 406 12.86 -4.15 -4.97
N GLY A 407 12.59 -5.36 -4.48
CA GLY A 407 11.29 -5.99 -4.58
C GLY A 407 10.66 -6.18 -3.21
N HIS A 408 9.52 -5.55 -2.96
CA HIS A 408 8.74 -5.71 -1.74
C HIS A 408 7.53 -6.61 -2.00
N SER A 409 7.38 -7.66 -1.21
CA SER A 409 6.28 -8.64 -1.35
C SER A 409 6.15 -9.20 -2.77
N GLY A 410 7.28 -9.55 -3.39
CA GLY A 410 7.32 -10.13 -4.73
C GLY A 410 8.72 -10.55 -5.13
N GLY A 411 8.78 -11.51 -6.03
CA GLY A 411 10.02 -12.07 -6.57
C GLY A 411 9.80 -12.48 -8.02
N VAL A 412 10.51 -13.50 -8.52
CA VAL A 412 10.40 -13.99 -9.89
C VAL A 412 9.78 -15.38 -9.92
N HIS A 413 8.63 -15.50 -10.56
CA HIS A 413 7.98 -16.78 -10.74
C HIS A 413 8.67 -17.60 -11.84
N THR A 414 8.92 -18.89 -11.55
CA THR A 414 9.35 -19.86 -12.55
C THR A 414 8.14 -20.35 -13.37
N GLY A 415 8.31 -20.55 -14.67
CA GLY A 415 7.33 -21.18 -15.56
C GLY A 415 6.82 -20.30 -16.69
N ASN A 416 6.14 -20.94 -17.64
CA ASN A 416 5.64 -20.34 -18.87
C ASN A 416 4.47 -19.40 -18.58
N GLY A 417 4.72 -18.13 -18.41
CA GLY A 417 3.75 -17.14 -18.80
C GLY A 417 2.78 -16.61 -17.76
N VAL A 418 3.12 -16.57 -16.49
CA VAL A 418 2.36 -15.79 -15.50
C VAL A 418 3.23 -14.70 -14.92
N GLY A 419 3.76 -13.87 -15.78
CA GLY A 419 4.42 -12.64 -15.37
C GLY A 419 3.80 -11.50 -16.14
N TYR A 420 3.66 -10.34 -15.52
CA TYR A 420 3.37 -9.12 -16.23
C TYR A 420 4.42 -8.95 -17.34
N TYR A 421 3.98 -8.68 -18.57
CA TYR A 421 4.84 -8.53 -19.74
C TYR A 421 5.66 -9.77 -20.16
N GLY A 422 5.24 -10.97 -19.81
CA GLY A 422 5.99 -12.18 -20.15
C GLY A 422 7.32 -12.34 -19.42
N TYR A 423 7.48 -11.67 -18.29
CA TYR A 423 8.75 -11.61 -17.56
C TYR A 423 9.02 -12.78 -16.62
N GLY A 424 8.14 -13.70 -16.49
CA GLY A 424 8.26 -14.80 -15.53
C GLY A 424 8.94 -16.05 -16.10
N SER A 425 9.40 -16.07 -17.34
CA SER A 425 10.00 -17.27 -17.89
C SER A 425 11.52 -17.27 -17.69
N GLU A 426 12.04 -18.30 -17.07
CA GLU A 426 13.46 -18.55 -16.89
C GLU A 426 14.27 -18.42 -18.21
N PRO A 427 13.83 -18.92 -19.37
CA PRO A 427 14.53 -18.73 -20.63
C PRO A 427 14.73 -17.27 -21.01
N LEU A 428 13.71 -16.42 -20.87
CA LEU A 428 13.81 -15.00 -21.22
C LEU A 428 14.77 -14.24 -20.30
N MET A 429 14.85 -14.65 -19.04
CA MET A 429 15.77 -14.04 -18.09
C MET A 429 17.21 -14.44 -18.39
N ASN A 430 17.47 -15.73 -18.63
CA ASN A 430 18.77 -16.23 -19.02
C ASN A 430 19.27 -15.56 -20.31
N GLU A 431 18.39 -15.40 -21.30
CA GLU A 431 18.73 -14.69 -22.52
C GLU A 431 19.11 -13.21 -22.27
N ALA A 432 18.34 -12.52 -21.43
CA ALA A 432 18.63 -11.13 -21.09
C ALA A 432 19.96 -10.97 -20.36
N ILE A 433 20.29 -11.90 -19.46
CA ILE A 433 21.56 -11.93 -18.73
C ILE A 433 22.72 -12.18 -19.71
N GLN A 434 22.61 -13.14 -20.59
CA GLN A 434 23.65 -13.49 -21.58
C GLN A 434 23.93 -12.36 -22.56
N LYS A 435 22.90 -11.69 -23.08
CA LYS A 435 23.05 -10.59 -24.05
C LYS A 435 23.65 -9.33 -23.45
N ARG A 436 23.45 -9.12 -22.16
CA ARG A 436 23.82 -7.88 -21.50
C ARG A 436 25.29 -7.79 -21.12
N GLY A 437 25.92 -8.92 -20.83
CA GLY A 437 27.22 -8.97 -20.16
C GLY A 437 27.10 -8.65 -18.66
N TYR A 438 28.25 -8.54 -17.98
CA TYR A 438 28.33 -8.31 -16.52
C TYR A 438 28.12 -6.83 -16.20
N VAL A 439 26.90 -6.48 -15.81
CA VAL A 439 26.60 -5.19 -15.18
C VAL A 439 26.03 -5.48 -13.79
N GLU A 440 26.84 -5.31 -12.76
CA GLU A 440 26.40 -5.50 -11.36
C GLU A 440 25.27 -4.53 -10.99
N VAL A 441 24.32 -4.98 -10.16
CA VAL A 441 23.20 -4.17 -9.65
C VAL A 441 22.96 -4.56 -8.20
N GLY A 442 22.86 -3.58 -7.30
CA GLY A 442 22.41 -3.84 -5.93
C GLY A 442 20.97 -4.35 -5.91
N TYR A 443 20.68 -5.37 -5.11
CA TYR A 443 19.32 -5.92 -4.98
C TYR A 443 18.89 -6.03 -3.52
N CYS A 444 17.75 -5.44 -3.18
CA CYS A 444 17.11 -5.59 -1.88
C CYS A 444 15.78 -6.36 -2.03
N SER A 445 15.65 -7.48 -1.33
CA SER A 445 14.45 -8.31 -1.32
C SER A 445 13.75 -8.19 0.03
N VAL A 446 12.47 -7.78 0.02
CA VAL A 446 11.66 -7.63 1.23
C VAL A 446 10.45 -8.54 1.16
N MET A 447 10.27 -9.41 2.16
CA MET A 447 9.13 -10.32 2.25
C MET A 447 8.45 -10.23 3.62
N GLY A 448 7.11 -10.31 3.65
CA GLY A 448 6.38 -10.64 4.87
C GLY A 448 6.48 -12.14 5.14
N THR A 449 6.78 -12.57 6.37
CA THR A 449 6.95 -14.02 6.66
C THR A 449 5.64 -14.82 6.55
N HIS A 450 4.50 -14.14 6.48
CA HIS A 450 3.16 -14.73 6.36
C HIS A 450 2.41 -14.20 5.13
N ASP A 451 3.15 -13.83 4.10
CA ASP A 451 2.58 -13.45 2.81
C ASP A 451 2.10 -14.70 2.06
N GLU A 452 0.78 -14.87 1.97
CA GLU A 452 0.14 -15.99 1.27
C GLU A 452 -0.16 -15.69 -0.21
N VAL A 453 -0.01 -14.44 -0.64
CA VAL A 453 -0.27 -14.04 -2.04
C VAL A 453 0.86 -14.49 -2.94
N VAL A 454 2.09 -14.14 -2.59
CA VAL A 454 3.29 -14.54 -3.34
C VAL A 454 4.03 -15.71 -2.66
N ARG A 455 3.48 -16.25 -1.60
CA ARG A 455 3.97 -17.38 -0.81
C ARG A 455 5.38 -17.14 -0.27
N SER A 456 5.43 -16.61 0.95
CA SER A 456 6.67 -16.46 1.72
C SER A 456 7.55 -17.70 1.66
N LEU A 457 8.86 -17.49 1.72
CA LEU A 457 9.82 -18.59 1.75
C LEU A 457 9.65 -19.43 3.03
N ARG A 458 9.53 -20.74 2.86
CA ARG A 458 9.34 -21.73 3.93
C ARG A 458 9.99 -23.07 3.60
N PRO A 459 10.21 -23.95 4.61
CA PRO A 459 10.78 -25.30 4.40
C PRO A 459 10.02 -26.16 3.39
N ASP A 460 8.70 -25.98 3.26
CA ASP A 460 7.82 -26.78 2.40
C ASP A 460 7.63 -26.22 0.98
N ASN A 461 8.21 -25.07 0.64
CA ASN A 461 7.99 -24.44 -0.66
C ASN A 461 9.22 -23.84 -1.34
N TRP A 462 10.41 -23.98 -0.78
CA TRP A 462 11.59 -23.26 -1.25
C TRP A 462 12.03 -23.64 -2.66
N GLN A 463 11.79 -24.87 -3.13
CA GLN A 463 12.25 -25.35 -4.45
C GLN A 463 11.71 -24.50 -5.63
N ASP A 464 10.48 -23.99 -5.51
CA ASP A 464 9.82 -23.18 -6.53
C ASP A 464 9.47 -21.77 -6.03
N ASN A 465 10.18 -21.29 -5.01
CA ASN A 465 9.85 -20.03 -4.37
C ASN A 465 10.34 -18.83 -5.20
N SER A 466 9.45 -17.86 -5.43
CA SER A 466 9.73 -16.68 -6.25
C SER A 466 10.83 -15.77 -5.69
N TYR A 467 10.97 -15.70 -4.37
CA TYR A 467 12.04 -14.92 -3.74
C TYR A 467 13.41 -15.56 -3.98
N LEU A 468 13.53 -16.86 -3.74
CA LEU A 468 14.79 -17.58 -3.98
C LEU A 468 15.21 -17.50 -5.46
N ASN A 469 14.25 -17.58 -6.37
CA ASN A 469 14.52 -17.41 -7.80
C ASN A 469 15.10 -16.01 -8.10
N ALA A 470 14.53 -14.96 -7.53
CA ALA A 470 15.05 -13.61 -7.69
C ALA A 470 16.47 -13.48 -7.10
N TRP A 471 16.72 -14.07 -5.92
CA TRP A 471 18.05 -14.03 -5.30
C TRP A 471 19.10 -14.70 -6.19
N ARG A 472 18.83 -15.92 -6.68
CA ARG A 472 19.71 -16.66 -7.60
C ARG A 472 19.99 -15.91 -8.90
N ILE A 473 18.97 -15.21 -9.45
CA ILE A 473 19.15 -14.37 -10.62
C ILE A 473 20.13 -13.23 -10.34
N TYR A 474 19.96 -12.53 -9.22
CA TYR A 474 20.85 -11.44 -8.87
C TYR A 474 22.24 -11.91 -8.47
N GLN A 475 22.39 -13.08 -7.86
CA GLN A 475 23.68 -13.73 -7.68
C GLN A 475 24.35 -14.01 -9.03
N THR A 476 23.59 -14.54 -10.01
CA THR A 476 24.10 -14.84 -11.34
C THR A 476 24.59 -13.58 -12.07
N ILE A 477 23.75 -12.53 -12.14
CA ILE A 477 24.12 -11.30 -12.85
C ILE A 477 25.24 -10.53 -12.19
N ASN A 478 25.40 -10.68 -10.89
CA ASN A 478 26.47 -10.07 -10.13
C ASN A 478 27.74 -10.93 -10.09
N GLY A 479 27.73 -12.13 -10.70
CA GLY A 479 28.87 -13.04 -10.69
C GLY A 479 29.24 -13.52 -9.29
N MET A 480 28.21 -13.78 -8.46
CA MET A 480 28.34 -14.31 -7.10
C MET A 480 28.12 -15.82 -7.10
N GLU A 481 28.54 -16.49 -6.02
CA GLU A 481 28.17 -17.88 -5.78
C GLU A 481 26.64 -18.01 -5.62
N ILE A 482 26.05 -18.97 -6.32
CA ILE A 482 24.60 -19.16 -6.33
C ILE A 482 24.20 -20.00 -5.11
N THR A 483 23.24 -19.50 -4.32
CA THR A 483 22.65 -20.23 -3.19
C THR A 483 22.10 -21.58 -3.65
N GLY A 484 22.60 -22.65 -3.05
CA GLY A 484 22.16 -24.02 -3.28
C GLY A 484 20.83 -24.35 -2.60
N ASP A 485 20.76 -25.58 -2.07
CA ASP A 485 19.60 -26.03 -1.29
C ASP A 485 19.55 -25.32 0.06
N LEU A 486 18.33 -25.01 0.51
CA LEU A 486 18.11 -24.31 1.76
C LEU A 486 18.05 -25.28 2.94
N ASP A 487 18.68 -24.90 4.03
CA ASP A 487 18.63 -25.60 5.32
C ASP A 487 18.13 -24.65 6.42
N PHE A 488 16.85 -24.76 6.74
CA PHE A 488 16.21 -23.92 7.76
C PHE A 488 16.64 -24.24 9.21
N SER A 489 17.51 -25.23 9.40
CA SER A 489 18.18 -25.42 10.68
C SER A 489 19.39 -24.49 10.87
N VAL A 490 19.95 -23.98 9.77
CA VAL A 490 21.05 -23.00 9.75
C VAL A 490 20.54 -21.58 9.97
N ASP A 491 19.48 -21.19 9.26
CA ASP A 491 18.76 -19.94 9.46
C ASP A 491 17.26 -20.20 9.25
N SER A 492 16.47 -20.01 10.31
CA SER A 492 15.04 -20.34 10.30
C SER A 492 14.21 -19.47 9.37
N THR A 493 14.73 -18.33 8.93
CA THR A 493 14.05 -17.36 8.09
C THR A 493 14.44 -17.48 6.62
N PHE A 494 15.75 -17.59 6.35
CA PHE A 494 16.26 -17.56 4.98
C PHE A 494 16.80 -18.91 4.49
N GLY A 495 17.04 -19.87 5.40
CA GLY A 495 17.48 -21.21 5.05
C GLY A 495 18.96 -21.32 4.70
N PHE A 496 19.77 -20.28 4.91
CA PHE A 496 21.21 -20.26 4.72
C PHE A 496 21.88 -19.11 5.48
N GLN A 497 23.16 -19.21 5.71
CA GLN A 497 23.90 -18.21 6.47
C GLN A 497 24.06 -16.91 5.70
N LEU A 498 23.65 -15.80 6.31
CA LEU A 498 23.84 -14.44 5.82
C LEU A 498 24.85 -13.69 6.69
N GLN A 499 25.61 -12.80 6.07
CA GLN A 499 26.47 -11.86 6.80
C GLN A 499 25.64 -10.69 7.33
N ASP A 500 26.17 -9.98 8.32
CA ASP A 500 25.51 -8.82 8.97
C ASP A 500 24.07 -9.10 9.40
N ARG A 501 23.84 -10.30 9.91
CA ARG A 501 22.52 -10.73 10.39
C ARG A 501 22.10 -9.88 11.58
N ARG A 502 20.99 -9.15 11.44
CA ARG A 502 20.47 -8.30 12.51
C ARG A 502 18.95 -8.22 12.51
N GLN A 503 18.41 -7.84 13.64
CA GLN A 503 17.01 -7.53 13.83
C GLN A 503 16.82 -6.01 13.92
N VAL A 504 15.83 -5.48 13.20
CA VAL A 504 15.37 -4.10 13.30
C VAL A 504 14.03 -4.11 14.00
N LEU A 505 13.97 -3.50 15.18
CA LEU A 505 12.73 -3.33 15.92
C LEU A 505 12.02 -2.07 15.43
N THR A 506 10.76 -2.20 15.09
CA THR A 506 9.94 -1.05 14.77
C THR A 506 9.15 -0.67 16.03
N ASN A 507 9.42 0.50 16.57
CA ASN A 507 8.75 0.99 17.79
C ASN A 507 7.31 1.47 17.54
N LYS A 508 6.72 1.11 16.41
CA LYS A 508 5.39 1.58 16.03
C LYS A 508 4.35 0.53 16.33
N GLY A 509 3.48 0.87 17.26
CA GLY A 509 2.15 0.35 17.66
C GLY A 509 1.84 -1.12 17.53
N GLU A 510 2.34 -1.83 16.56
CA GLU A 510 1.98 -3.20 16.27
C GLU A 510 3.06 -4.23 16.60
N GLY A 511 4.23 -3.77 17.09
CA GLY A 511 5.32 -4.67 17.53
C GLY A 511 5.89 -5.55 16.40
N ILE A 512 5.86 -5.06 15.16
CA ILE A 512 6.43 -5.76 14.01
C ILE A 512 7.94 -5.53 13.99
N SER A 513 8.70 -6.59 13.78
CA SER A 513 10.15 -6.53 13.59
C SER A 513 10.55 -6.97 12.19
N MET A 514 11.71 -6.52 11.75
CA MET A 514 12.34 -7.01 10.53
C MET A 514 13.63 -7.74 10.86
N GLU A 515 13.87 -8.83 10.18
CA GLU A 515 15.16 -9.52 10.17
C GLU A 515 15.83 -9.29 8.84
N LEU A 516 17.10 -8.97 8.84
CA LEU A 516 17.84 -8.75 7.61
C LEU A 516 19.24 -9.38 7.67
N GLY A 517 19.80 -9.60 6.48
CA GLY A 517 21.19 -10.02 6.29
C GLY A 517 21.62 -9.71 4.86
N GLN A 518 22.90 -9.90 4.58
CA GLN A 518 23.52 -9.50 3.32
C GLN A 518 24.36 -10.61 2.70
N LEU A 519 24.47 -10.57 1.37
CA LEU A 519 25.40 -11.37 0.58
C LEU A 519 26.41 -10.43 -0.09
N TYR A 520 27.67 -10.78 0.02
CA TYR A 520 28.78 -9.96 -0.40
C TYR A 520 29.50 -10.54 -1.63
N LYS A 521 30.03 -9.63 -2.44
CA LYS A 521 31.06 -9.92 -3.44
C LYS A 521 32.14 -8.84 -3.32
N ASP A 522 33.39 -9.25 -3.13
CA ASP A 522 34.53 -8.34 -3.04
C ASP A 522 34.27 -7.17 -2.06
N ASP A 523 33.84 -7.48 -0.85
CA ASP A 523 33.49 -6.54 0.23
C ASP A 523 32.28 -5.60 -0.06
N LYS A 524 31.58 -5.80 -1.19
CA LYS A 524 30.35 -5.07 -1.50
C LYS A 524 29.11 -5.89 -1.12
N PRO A 525 28.21 -5.38 -0.30
CA PRO A 525 26.95 -6.05 0.05
C PRO A 525 25.95 -5.93 -1.11
N LEU A 526 26.13 -6.71 -2.17
CA LEU A 526 25.35 -6.59 -3.39
C LEU A 526 23.89 -7.04 -3.26
N ILE A 527 23.59 -7.91 -2.29
CA ILE A 527 22.22 -8.36 -2.04
C ILE A 527 21.90 -8.20 -0.56
N ARG A 528 20.76 -7.54 -0.27
CA ARG A 528 20.16 -7.46 1.05
C ARG A 528 18.85 -8.21 1.06
N LEU A 529 18.68 -9.12 2.03
CA LEU A 529 17.44 -9.86 2.27
C LEU A 529 16.79 -9.34 3.55
N VAL A 530 15.49 -9.10 3.50
CA VAL A 530 14.69 -8.56 4.61
C VAL A 530 13.43 -9.39 4.78
N ALA A 531 13.17 -9.86 5.99
CA ALA A 531 11.94 -10.54 6.35
C ALA A 531 11.20 -9.74 7.42
N ILE A 532 9.94 -9.40 7.17
CA ILE A 532 9.07 -8.69 8.11
C ILE A 532 8.29 -9.75 8.89
N ASN A 533 8.58 -9.89 10.19
CA ASN A 533 8.00 -10.93 11.03
C ASN A 533 6.50 -10.75 11.20
N LYS A 534 5.75 -11.86 11.04
CA LYS A 534 4.28 -11.90 11.18
C LYS A 534 3.55 -10.86 10.33
N TYR A 535 4.08 -10.58 9.14
CA TYR A 535 3.50 -9.61 8.21
C TYR A 535 2.98 -10.32 6.95
N ALA A 536 1.83 -9.87 6.49
CA ALA A 536 1.18 -10.38 5.29
C ALA A 536 1.61 -9.58 4.03
N HIS A 537 0.77 -9.57 3.00
CA HIS A 537 1.07 -8.97 1.70
C HIS A 537 0.68 -7.49 1.64
N TRP A 538 1.60 -6.60 1.99
CA TRP A 538 1.44 -5.14 1.80
C TRP A 538 2.77 -4.40 2.03
N ASN A 539 2.79 -3.10 1.69
CA ASN A 539 3.87 -2.19 2.08
C ASN A 539 4.04 -2.16 3.59
N PHE A 540 5.28 -2.14 4.02
CA PHE A 540 5.63 -1.86 5.40
C PHE A 540 6.46 -0.58 5.47
N LYS A 541 5.85 0.51 5.92
CA LYS A 541 6.45 1.85 5.88
C LYS A 541 7.87 1.94 6.44
N PRO A 542 8.21 1.28 7.57
CA PRO A 542 9.58 1.27 8.08
C PRO A 542 10.59 0.57 7.15
N ALA A 543 10.15 -0.29 6.23
CA ALA A 543 11.04 -0.95 5.28
C ALA A 543 11.67 0.04 4.27
N ALA A 544 11.01 1.19 4.01
CA ALA A 544 11.57 2.23 3.15
C ALA A 544 12.95 2.71 3.64
N ARG A 545 13.13 2.89 4.97
CA ARG A 545 14.43 3.25 5.56
C ARG A 545 15.47 2.15 5.33
N VAL A 546 15.11 0.87 5.53
CA VAL A 546 16.01 -0.26 5.34
C VAL A 546 16.42 -0.41 3.87
N ILE A 547 15.50 -0.14 2.94
CA ILE A 547 15.80 -0.16 1.50
C ILE A 547 16.68 1.03 1.11
N TRP A 548 16.37 2.24 1.60
CA TRP A 548 17.17 3.44 1.33
C TRP A 548 18.58 3.34 1.89
N ASP A 549 18.74 2.84 3.12
CA ASP A 549 20.05 2.59 3.73
C ASP A 549 20.91 1.58 2.96
N PHE A 550 20.27 0.78 2.12
CA PHE A 550 20.98 -0.06 1.15
C PHE A 550 21.27 0.70 -0.15
N PHE A 551 20.27 1.39 -0.70
CA PHE A 551 20.37 2.08 -1.99
C PHE A 551 21.46 3.15 -2.01
N ARG A 552 21.51 4.02 -1.01
CA ARG A 552 22.34 5.22 -0.98
C ARG A 552 23.85 4.97 -1.10
N HIS A 553 24.28 3.73 -0.84
CA HIS A 553 25.68 3.32 -1.01
C HIS A 553 26.08 3.07 -2.46
N PHE A 554 25.13 2.92 -3.35
CA PHE A 554 25.41 2.55 -4.73
C PHE A 554 25.24 3.73 -5.68
N SER A 555 26.16 3.83 -6.64
CA SER A 555 26.04 4.70 -7.80
C SER A 555 26.53 3.96 -9.05
N ARG A 556 26.11 4.42 -10.22
CA ARG A 556 26.51 3.84 -11.50
C ARG A 556 27.39 4.80 -12.26
N ASP A 557 28.60 4.40 -12.59
CA ASP A 557 29.43 5.16 -13.51
C ASP A 557 28.78 5.20 -14.89
N MET A 558 28.57 6.40 -15.42
CA MET A 558 27.78 6.59 -16.64
C MET A 558 28.54 6.25 -17.93
N GLU A 559 29.87 6.25 -17.90
CA GLU A 559 30.70 5.88 -19.04
C GLU A 559 30.94 4.37 -19.07
N THR A 560 31.45 3.82 -18.00
CA THR A 560 31.84 2.40 -17.90
C THR A 560 30.70 1.47 -17.55
N LYS A 561 29.58 2.02 -17.07
CA LYS A 561 28.43 1.29 -16.50
C LYS A 561 28.77 0.40 -15.31
N LYS A 562 29.92 0.62 -14.67
CA LYS A 562 30.30 -0.09 -13.45
C LYS A 562 29.45 0.37 -12.26
N LEU A 563 29.11 -0.58 -11.41
CA LEU A 563 28.51 -0.29 -10.11
C LEU A 563 29.60 0.15 -9.14
N MET A 564 29.44 1.33 -8.60
CA MET A 564 30.29 1.90 -7.55
C MET A 564 29.61 1.68 -6.20
N TYR A 565 30.40 1.35 -5.20
CA TYR A 565 29.97 1.24 -3.81
C TYR A 565 30.80 2.19 -2.94
N THR A 566 30.11 2.99 -2.13
CA THR A 566 30.73 3.91 -1.19
C THR A 566 30.13 3.68 0.19
N GLU A 567 30.95 3.25 1.16
CA GLU A 567 30.51 3.13 2.54
C GLU A 567 30.21 4.53 3.10
N MET A 568 28.94 4.77 3.45
CA MET A 568 28.53 6.02 4.09
C MET A 568 28.76 5.91 5.59
N THR A 569 29.52 6.86 6.15
CA THR A 569 29.75 6.91 7.60
C THR A 569 28.46 7.31 8.32
N GLY A 570 28.01 6.52 9.27
CA GLY A 570 26.80 6.77 10.09
C GLY A 570 25.87 5.58 10.27
N ASP A 571 26.06 4.48 9.55
CA ASP A 571 25.17 3.32 9.62
C ASP A 571 25.50 2.33 10.76
N LYS A 572 26.57 2.53 11.49
CA LYS A 572 26.99 1.59 12.55
C LYS A 572 26.25 1.75 13.87
N ASP A 573 25.46 2.82 14.05
CA ASP A 573 24.87 3.20 15.35
C ASP A 573 23.35 3.53 15.33
N LYS A 574 22.56 3.09 14.32
CA LYS A 574 21.12 3.33 14.32
C LYS A 574 20.30 2.06 14.22
#